data_2e99e47e8790956b398804c8db6922ee
#
_entry.id   2e99e47e8790956b398804c8db6922ee
#
_cell.length_a   1.000
_cell.length_b   1.000
_cell.length_c   1.000
_cell.angle_alpha   90.00
_cell.angle_beta   90.00
_cell.angle_gamma   90.00
#
_symmetry.space_group_name_H-M   'P 1'
#
loop_
_entity.id
_entity.type
_entity.pdbx_description
1 polymer ?
#
loop_
_entity_poly.entity_id
_entity_poly.type
_entity_poly.pdbx_seq_one_letter_code
_entity_poly.pdbx_strand_id
1 'polypeptide(L)'
;ISQPATEPRKTLSELNFDIQEKERLAEEKKSKMKSYAFMESQINDKTMGGILKYVTDNMGSPDLKIDDIADAIGMSRSVLYNKIKQAVGMTPIDFVRHIRIMRACELLQQTNDPLTSIAFEVGFSDPKYFSKVFKKELGIVPSEYRERTKE
;
A
#
# COMPACT_ATOMS: atom_id res chain seq x y z
N ILE A 1 -13.06 23.85 -41.76
CA ILE A 1 -12.30 24.25 -40.57
C ILE A 1 -11.36 23.14 -40.17
N SER A 2 -10.11 23.39 -40.29
CA SER A 2 -9.11 22.42 -39.92
C SER A 2 -8.96 22.33 -38.41
N GLN A 3 -9.05 21.13 -37.89
CA GLN A 3 -8.66 20.88 -36.51
C GLN A 3 -7.14 20.70 -36.46
N PRO A 4 -6.52 21.17 -35.40
CA PRO A 4 -5.10 20.89 -35.23
C PRO A 4 -4.92 19.38 -35.17
N ALA A 5 -4.22 18.85 -36.15
CA ALA A 5 -3.99 17.42 -36.29
C ALA A 5 -2.73 17.00 -35.56
N THR A 6 -2.55 17.45 -34.32
CA THR A 6 -1.37 17.12 -33.54
C THR A 6 -1.48 15.76 -32.88
N GLU A 7 -2.70 15.23 -32.67
CA GLU A 7 -2.91 13.91 -32.10
C GLU A 7 -4.09 13.25 -32.83
N PRO A 8 -3.95 11.98 -33.24
CA PRO A 8 -5.07 11.26 -33.81
C PRO A 8 -6.14 11.07 -32.75
N ARG A 9 -7.38 11.31 -33.12
CA ARG A 9 -8.51 11.06 -32.24
C ARG A 9 -8.71 9.57 -32.08
N LYS A 10 -8.92 9.14 -30.86
CA LYS A 10 -9.24 7.75 -30.58
C LYS A 10 -10.64 7.42 -31.08
N THR A 11 -10.81 6.23 -31.62
CA THR A 11 -12.11 5.70 -31.99
C THR A 11 -12.94 5.42 -30.73
N LEU A 12 -14.26 5.25 -30.90
CA LEU A 12 -15.13 4.85 -29.79
C LEU A 12 -14.68 3.53 -29.17
N SER A 13 -14.25 2.59 -30.01
CA SER A 13 -13.73 1.30 -29.53
C SER A 13 -12.49 1.46 -28.65
N GLU A 14 -11.55 2.31 -29.06
CA GLU A 14 -10.35 2.59 -28.31
C GLU A 14 -10.66 3.29 -26.98
N LEU A 15 -11.59 4.26 -26.99
CA LEU A 15 -12.02 4.95 -25.79
C LEU A 15 -12.70 4.00 -24.81
N ASN A 16 -13.54 3.11 -25.31
CA ASN A 16 -14.20 2.09 -24.47
C ASN A 16 -13.18 1.14 -23.86
N PHE A 17 -12.17 0.74 -24.65
CA PHE A 17 -11.10 -0.12 -24.16
C PHE A 17 -10.32 0.59 -23.04
N ASP A 18 -9.97 1.87 -23.25
CA ASP A 18 -9.26 2.66 -22.24
C ASP A 18 -10.06 2.80 -20.96
N ILE A 19 -11.38 3.03 -21.06
CA ILE A 19 -12.27 3.14 -19.90
C ILE A 19 -12.33 1.81 -19.16
N GLN A 20 -12.50 0.70 -19.86
CA GLN A 20 -12.54 -0.64 -19.26
C GLN A 20 -11.23 -0.98 -18.58
N GLU A 21 -10.11 -0.63 -19.21
CA GLU A 21 -8.78 -0.88 -18.63
C GLU A 21 -8.60 -0.07 -17.35
N LYS A 22 -9.02 1.19 -17.33
CA LYS A 22 -8.96 2.03 -16.12
C LYS A 22 -9.84 1.46 -15.01
N GLU A 23 -11.04 1.00 -15.34
CA GLU A 23 -11.95 0.39 -14.38
C GLU A 23 -11.38 -0.90 -13.83
N ARG A 24 -10.79 -1.73 -14.69
CA ARG A 24 -10.13 -2.99 -14.27
C ARG A 24 -8.98 -2.70 -13.32
N LEU A 25 -8.13 -1.72 -13.66
CA LEU A 25 -7.02 -1.33 -12.79
C LEU A 25 -7.50 -0.76 -11.46
N ALA A 26 -8.57 0.03 -11.48
CA ALA A 26 -9.17 0.57 -10.26
C ALA A 26 -9.71 -0.55 -9.36
N GLU A 27 -10.36 -1.57 -9.95
CA GLU A 27 -10.85 -2.72 -9.20
C GLU A 27 -9.72 -3.56 -8.63
N GLU A 28 -8.65 -3.77 -9.39
CA GLU A 28 -7.46 -4.47 -8.89
C GLU A 28 -6.85 -3.75 -7.70
N LYS A 29 -6.77 -2.41 -7.77
CA LYS A 29 -6.25 -1.59 -6.68
C LYS A 29 -7.15 -1.62 -5.46
N LYS A 30 -8.47 -1.56 -5.65
CA LYS A 30 -9.44 -1.73 -4.56
C LYS A 30 -9.28 -3.11 -3.91
N SER A 31 -9.09 -4.14 -4.72
CA SER A 31 -8.86 -5.50 -4.22
C SER A 31 -7.59 -5.57 -3.38
N LYS A 32 -6.49 -4.94 -3.84
CA LYS A 32 -5.25 -4.87 -3.06
C LYS A 32 -5.44 -4.13 -1.74
N MET A 33 -6.22 -3.04 -1.74
CA MET A 33 -6.50 -2.27 -0.52
C MET A 33 -7.36 -3.03 0.48
N LYS A 34 -8.33 -3.78 -0.02
CA LYS A 34 -9.15 -4.66 0.82
C LYS A 34 -8.36 -5.84 1.34
N SER A 35 -7.23 -6.16 0.72
CA SER A 35 -6.42 -7.31 1.09
C SER A 35 -5.83 -7.23 2.49
N TYR A 36 -5.65 -6.04 3.06
CA TYR A 36 -5.18 -5.88 4.44
C TYR A 36 -6.21 -6.46 5.42
N ALA A 37 -7.46 -6.02 5.32
CA ALA A 37 -8.53 -6.53 6.18
C ALA A 37 -8.77 -8.01 5.94
N PHE A 38 -8.71 -8.46 4.69
CA PHE A 38 -8.82 -9.87 4.35
C PHE A 38 -7.68 -10.67 4.96
N MET A 39 -6.44 -10.20 4.81
CA MET A 39 -5.27 -10.82 5.43
C MET A 39 -5.44 -10.96 6.94
N GLU A 40 -5.84 -9.86 7.59
CA GLU A 40 -6.07 -9.84 9.03
C GLU A 40 -7.13 -10.87 9.42
N SER A 41 -8.22 -10.96 8.65
CA SER A 41 -9.30 -11.91 8.93
C SER A 41 -8.89 -13.36 8.70
N GLN A 42 -7.92 -13.63 7.82
CA GLN A 42 -7.46 -14.97 7.49
C GLN A 42 -6.29 -15.46 8.34
N ILE A 43 -5.70 -14.55 9.15
CA ILE A 43 -4.58 -14.93 10.03
C ILE A 43 -5.13 -15.61 11.27
N ASN A 44 -5.24 -16.93 11.19
CA ASN A 44 -5.59 -17.76 12.33
C ASN A 44 -4.36 -18.23 13.11
N ASP A 45 -3.18 -18.02 12.57
CA ASP A 45 -1.91 -18.40 13.17
C ASP A 45 -1.55 -17.38 14.24
N LYS A 46 -1.42 -17.82 15.48
CA LYS A 46 -1.08 -16.96 16.61
C LYS A 46 0.26 -16.26 16.41
N THR A 47 1.23 -16.93 15.83
CA THR A 47 2.55 -16.36 15.56
C THR A 47 2.46 -15.23 14.54
N MET A 48 1.76 -15.47 13.43
CA MET A 48 1.57 -14.46 12.40
C MET A 48 0.75 -13.28 12.91
N GLY A 49 -0.26 -13.55 13.74
CA GLY A 49 -1.01 -12.50 14.43
C GLY A 49 -0.13 -11.61 15.30
N GLY A 50 0.82 -12.22 16.02
CA GLY A 50 1.80 -11.48 16.82
C GLY A 50 2.74 -10.64 15.97
N ILE A 51 3.20 -11.16 14.85
CA ILE A 51 4.03 -10.42 13.89
C ILE A 51 3.27 -9.20 13.37
N LEU A 52 2.04 -9.39 12.92
CA LEU A 52 1.22 -8.30 12.39
C LEU A 52 0.99 -7.22 13.45
N LYS A 53 0.68 -7.63 14.68
CA LYS A 53 0.48 -6.70 15.78
C LYS A 53 1.74 -5.89 16.08
N TYR A 54 2.89 -6.56 16.17
CA TYR A 54 4.15 -5.88 16.44
C TYR A 54 4.49 -4.86 15.35
N VAL A 55 4.33 -5.24 14.09
CA VAL A 55 4.59 -4.33 12.96
C VAL A 55 3.62 -3.16 13.00
N THR A 56 2.33 -3.41 13.22
CA THR A 56 1.31 -2.36 13.29
C THR A 56 1.61 -1.38 14.43
N ASP A 57 2.00 -1.88 15.59
CA ASP A 57 2.28 -1.04 16.75
C ASP A 57 3.58 -0.21 16.58
N ASN A 58 4.51 -0.68 15.76
CA ASN A 58 5.84 -0.07 15.63
C ASN A 58 6.12 0.53 14.25
N MET A 59 5.22 0.42 13.30
CA MET A 59 5.44 0.90 11.93
C MET A 59 5.71 2.40 11.83
N GLY A 60 5.24 3.18 12.80
CA GLY A 60 5.49 4.62 12.84
C GLY A 60 6.93 5.00 13.08
N SER A 61 7.76 4.06 13.53
CA SER A 61 9.19 4.28 13.68
C SER A 61 9.90 4.02 12.35
N PRO A 62 10.57 5.03 11.76
CA PRO A 62 11.32 4.82 10.53
C PRO A 62 12.52 3.89 10.73
N ASP A 63 12.95 3.68 11.97
CA ASP A 63 14.09 2.84 12.33
C ASP A 63 13.72 1.39 12.58
N LEU A 64 12.46 1.01 12.42
CA LEU A 64 12.02 -0.37 12.60
C LEU A 64 12.79 -1.29 11.65
N LYS A 65 13.51 -2.24 12.22
CA LYS A 65 14.33 -3.22 11.48
C LYS A 65 13.70 -4.60 11.55
N ILE A 66 14.00 -5.42 10.55
CA ILE A 66 13.53 -6.80 10.52
C ILE A 66 14.04 -7.58 11.74
N ASP A 67 15.28 -7.29 12.18
CA ASP A 67 15.83 -7.92 13.38
C ASP A 67 15.00 -7.59 14.63
N ASP A 68 14.46 -6.38 14.72
CA ASP A 68 13.61 -5.99 15.86
C ASP A 68 12.35 -6.86 15.91
N ILE A 69 11.77 -7.14 14.75
CA ILE A 69 10.59 -8.00 14.66
C ILE A 69 10.94 -9.42 15.09
N ALA A 70 12.03 -9.95 14.55
CA ALA A 70 12.49 -11.30 14.86
C ALA A 70 12.75 -11.46 16.37
N ASP A 71 13.46 -10.50 16.97
CA ASP A 71 13.78 -10.50 18.40
C ASP A 71 12.49 -10.45 19.24
N ALA A 72 11.56 -9.57 18.88
CA ALA A 72 10.31 -9.42 19.62
C ALA A 72 9.44 -10.67 19.61
N ILE A 73 9.45 -11.40 18.50
CA ILE A 73 8.65 -12.62 18.32
C ILE A 73 9.42 -13.86 18.81
N GLY A 74 10.72 -13.74 19.02
CA GLY A 74 11.55 -14.83 19.52
C GLY A 74 11.95 -15.86 18.46
N MET A 75 12.20 -15.41 17.22
CA MET A 75 12.62 -16.30 16.15
C MET A 75 13.81 -15.71 15.38
N SER A 76 14.50 -16.56 14.62
CA SER A 76 15.60 -16.11 13.75
C SER A 76 15.07 -15.36 12.55
N ARG A 77 15.95 -14.60 11.87
CA ARG A 77 15.57 -13.91 10.62
C ARG A 77 15.08 -14.88 9.56
N SER A 78 15.74 -16.03 9.44
CA SER A 78 15.36 -17.05 8.44
C SER A 78 13.97 -17.60 8.70
N VAL A 79 13.65 -17.89 9.96
CA VAL A 79 12.33 -18.40 10.34
C VAL A 79 11.27 -17.32 10.11
N LEU A 80 11.57 -16.07 10.49
CA LEU A 80 10.67 -14.94 10.25
C LEU A 80 10.40 -14.77 8.74
N TYR A 81 11.46 -14.79 7.92
CA TYR A 81 11.34 -14.67 6.48
C TYR A 81 10.39 -15.73 5.91
N ASN A 82 10.64 -16.99 6.26
CA ASN A 82 9.81 -18.08 5.76
C ASN A 82 8.37 -17.99 6.24
N LYS A 83 8.18 -17.59 7.49
CA LYS A 83 6.84 -17.46 8.08
C LYS A 83 6.02 -16.41 7.34
N ILE A 84 6.58 -15.22 7.13
CA ILE A 84 5.90 -14.14 6.42
C ILE A 84 5.67 -14.51 4.95
N LYS A 85 6.69 -15.07 4.30
CA LYS A 85 6.59 -15.48 2.89
C LYS A 85 5.48 -16.51 2.68
N GLN A 86 5.37 -17.50 3.56
CA GLN A 86 4.33 -18.52 3.47
C GLN A 86 2.95 -17.96 3.75
N ALA A 87 2.85 -17.05 4.73
CA ALA A 87 1.55 -16.51 5.15
C ALA A 87 0.97 -15.50 4.16
N VAL A 88 1.79 -14.60 3.62
CA VAL A 88 1.32 -13.45 2.82
C VAL A 88 2.01 -13.31 1.47
N GLY A 89 2.97 -14.15 1.14
CA GLY A 89 3.66 -14.12 -0.15
C GLY A 89 4.64 -12.97 -0.32
N MET A 90 4.98 -12.27 0.74
CA MET A 90 5.87 -11.11 0.72
C MET A 90 7.13 -11.36 1.52
N THR A 91 8.21 -10.65 1.19
CA THR A 91 9.38 -10.57 2.08
C THR A 91 9.02 -9.72 3.29
N PRO A 92 9.75 -9.86 4.42
CA PRO A 92 9.48 -9.01 5.59
C PRO A 92 9.57 -7.50 5.29
N ILE A 93 10.53 -7.08 4.49
CA ILE A 93 10.68 -5.66 4.11
C ILE A 93 9.44 -5.19 3.35
N ASP A 94 9.00 -5.95 2.38
CA ASP A 94 7.81 -5.63 1.58
C ASP A 94 6.55 -5.64 2.44
N PHE A 95 6.47 -6.58 3.38
CA PHE A 95 5.34 -6.68 4.30
C PHE A 95 5.21 -5.43 5.18
N VAL A 96 6.32 -4.97 5.78
CA VAL A 96 6.32 -3.75 6.58
C VAL A 96 5.92 -2.55 5.73
N ARG A 97 6.48 -2.44 4.54
CA ARG A 97 6.17 -1.35 3.60
C ARG A 97 4.70 -1.36 3.22
N HIS A 98 4.15 -2.53 2.95
CA HIS A 98 2.74 -2.71 2.61
C HIS A 98 1.83 -2.25 3.76
N ILE A 99 2.14 -2.61 4.99
CA ILE A 99 1.37 -2.19 6.16
C ILE A 99 1.40 -0.66 6.31
N ARG A 100 2.56 -0.05 6.12
CA ARG A 100 2.69 1.41 6.17
C ARG A 100 1.79 2.09 5.13
N ILE A 101 1.79 1.59 3.90
CA ILE A 101 0.95 2.14 2.83
C ILE A 101 -0.53 1.94 3.12
N MET A 102 -0.93 0.78 3.64
CA MET A 102 -2.33 0.54 4.02
C MET A 102 -2.79 1.51 5.11
N ARG A 103 -1.95 1.76 6.11
CA ARG A 103 -2.25 2.75 7.14
C ARG A 103 -2.35 4.16 6.56
N ALA A 104 -1.48 4.51 5.61
CA ALA A 104 -1.55 5.79 4.91
C ALA A 104 -2.88 5.95 4.18
N CYS A 105 -3.36 4.89 3.53
CA CYS A 105 -4.67 4.90 2.86
C CYS A 105 -5.80 5.23 3.84
N GLU A 106 -5.79 4.62 5.02
CA GLU A 106 -6.78 4.91 6.06
C GLU A 106 -6.74 6.39 6.48
N LEU A 107 -5.54 6.90 6.73
CA LEU A 107 -5.37 8.30 7.15
C LEU A 107 -5.77 9.29 6.04
N LEU A 108 -5.48 8.96 4.79
CA LEU A 108 -5.89 9.77 3.65
C LEU A 108 -7.41 9.88 3.52
N GLN A 109 -8.12 8.80 3.84
CA GLN A 109 -9.58 8.76 3.80
C GLN A 109 -10.21 9.42 5.02
N GLN A 110 -9.65 9.20 6.20
CA GLN A 110 -10.27 9.56 7.46
C GLN A 110 -9.89 10.94 7.98
N THR A 111 -8.78 11.50 7.49
CA THR A 111 -8.28 12.79 7.99
C THR A 111 -8.05 13.77 6.85
N ASN A 112 -7.87 15.04 7.22
CA ASN A 112 -7.42 16.09 6.31
C ASN A 112 -5.96 16.47 6.56
N ASP A 113 -5.21 15.60 7.26
CA ASP A 113 -3.83 15.89 7.60
C ASP A 113 -2.97 16.08 6.34
N PRO A 114 -1.95 16.94 6.40
CA PRO A 114 -1.03 17.10 5.27
C PRO A 114 -0.38 15.79 4.87
N LEU A 115 -0.10 15.63 3.59
CA LEU A 115 0.52 14.41 3.06
C LEU A 115 1.88 14.14 3.72
N THR A 116 2.65 15.18 3.99
CA THR A 116 3.94 15.06 4.68
C THR A 116 3.77 14.51 6.10
N SER A 117 2.75 14.96 6.82
CA SER A 117 2.45 14.47 8.17
C SER A 117 2.07 12.99 8.14
N ILE A 118 1.27 12.59 7.17
CA ILE A 118 0.87 11.19 7.00
C ILE A 118 2.10 10.33 6.70
N ALA A 119 2.98 10.78 5.81
CA ALA A 119 4.21 10.06 5.49
C ALA A 119 5.05 9.77 6.73
N PHE A 120 5.26 10.78 7.57
CA PHE A 120 6.02 10.61 8.81
C PHE A 120 5.28 9.72 9.81
N GLU A 121 3.97 9.88 9.95
CA GLU A 121 3.17 9.11 10.90
C GLU A 121 3.22 7.61 10.61
N VAL A 122 3.22 7.23 9.33
CA VAL A 122 3.31 5.81 8.96
C VAL A 122 4.73 5.28 8.84
N GLY A 123 5.73 6.08 9.19
CA GLY A 123 7.11 5.61 9.35
C GLY A 123 8.05 5.88 8.19
N PHE A 124 7.65 6.70 7.21
CA PHE A 124 8.58 7.14 6.16
C PHE A 124 9.34 8.37 6.63
N SER A 125 10.66 8.34 6.51
CA SER A 125 11.50 9.49 6.86
C SER A 125 11.58 10.53 5.74
N ASP A 126 11.18 10.16 4.52
CA ASP A 126 11.22 11.04 3.35
C ASP A 126 9.85 11.01 2.64
N PRO A 127 9.11 12.15 2.65
CA PRO A 127 7.81 12.23 1.96
C PRO A 127 7.88 11.95 0.47
N LYS A 128 8.98 12.27 -0.19
CA LYS A 128 9.16 11.98 -1.61
C LYS A 128 9.24 10.49 -1.87
N TYR A 129 9.98 9.79 -1.03
CA TYR A 129 10.06 8.33 -1.10
C TYR A 129 8.71 7.69 -0.81
N PHE A 130 8.00 8.20 0.19
CA PHE A 130 6.63 7.77 0.49
C PHE A 130 5.74 7.85 -0.76
N SER A 131 5.73 8.99 -1.44
CA SER A 131 4.91 9.19 -2.65
C SER A 131 5.28 8.21 -3.76
N LYS A 132 6.57 7.94 -3.93
CA LYS A 132 7.05 6.95 -4.91
C LYS A 132 6.54 5.55 -4.60
N VAL A 133 6.69 5.11 -3.36
CA VAL A 133 6.24 3.78 -2.91
C VAL A 133 4.73 3.67 -3.04
N PHE A 134 4.00 4.70 -2.61
CA PHE A 134 2.54 4.74 -2.70
C PHE A 134 2.08 4.58 -4.15
N LYS A 135 2.64 5.39 -5.05
CA LYS A 135 2.30 5.31 -6.48
C LYS A 135 2.66 3.95 -7.08
N LYS A 136 3.81 3.39 -6.70
CA LYS A 136 4.21 2.07 -7.18
C LYS A 136 3.23 0.98 -6.76
N GLU A 137 2.77 1.01 -5.51
CA GLU A 137 1.84 0.00 -5.01
C GLU A 137 0.41 0.20 -5.51
N LEU A 138 -0.06 1.44 -5.53
CA LEU A 138 -1.46 1.74 -5.81
C LEU A 138 -1.72 2.33 -7.20
N GLY A 139 -0.66 2.73 -7.89
CA GLY A 139 -0.73 3.25 -9.25
C GLY A 139 -1.16 4.70 -9.38
N ILE A 140 -1.49 5.36 -8.26
CA ILE A 140 -1.83 6.79 -8.21
C ILE A 140 -1.11 7.43 -7.04
N VAL A 141 -0.90 8.75 -7.11
CA VAL A 141 -0.25 9.49 -6.04
C VAL A 141 -1.20 9.71 -4.86
N PRO A 142 -0.66 9.92 -3.64
CA PRO A 142 -1.51 10.06 -2.45
C PRO A 142 -2.58 11.14 -2.55
N SER A 143 -2.27 12.29 -3.16
CA SER A 143 -3.24 13.38 -3.31
C SER A 143 -4.44 12.97 -4.16
N GLU A 144 -4.18 12.27 -5.25
CA GLU A 144 -5.24 11.76 -6.13
C GLU A 144 -6.06 10.69 -5.42
N TYR A 145 -5.41 9.83 -4.67
CA TYR A 145 -6.09 8.81 -3.88
C TYR A 145 -7.06 9.45 -2.88
N ARG A 146 -6.62 10.49 -2.18
CA ARG A 146 -7.46 11.21 -1.23
C ARG A 146 -8.69 11.79 -1.90
N GLU A 147 -8.51 12.45 -3.05
CA GLU A 147 -9.64 13.03 -3.79
C GLU A 147 -10.67 11.98 -4.19
N ARG A 148 -10.21 10.85 -4.69
CA ARG A 148 -11.09 9.78 -5.17
C ARG A 148 -11.84 9.06 -4.07
N THR A 149 -11.32 9.06 -2.85
CA THR A 149 -11.90 8.29 -1.74
C THR A 149 -12.69 9.12 -0.76
N LYS A 150 -12.72 10.44 -0.91
CA LYS A 150 -13.46 11.33 0.00
C LYS A 150 -14.92 11.60 -0.39
N GLU A 151 -15.44 10.87 -1.31
CA GLU A 151 -16.85 11.01 -1.67
C GLU A 151 -17.77 10.23 -0.73
#